data_345379b01a55eacb336771c09e1a06d2
#
_entry.id   345379b01a55eacb336771c09e1a06d2
#
_cell.length_a   1.000
_cell.length_b   1.000
_cell.length_c   1.000
_cell.angle_alpha   90.00
_cell.angle_beta   90.00
_cell.angle_gamma   90.00
#
_symmetry.space_group_name_H-M   'P 1'
#
loop_
_entity.id
_entity.type
_entity.pdbx_description
1 polymer ?
#
loop_
_entity_poly.entity_id
_entity_poly.type
_entity_poly.pdbx_seq_one_letter_code
_entity_poly.pdbx_strand_id
1 'polypeptide(L)'
;MTNLNLIFPEIFISLAIMFLLIVGVFKKNSSNLIYNLTIISLLIALALIFNYPIETELSLFNESYKIDYLSTFMKILTLVSGIFVMLTSSKYVQITKILKIEYPVLLLSSILGMMVMISSNDLIVFYMGLELQSLALYVLASFNRENLLSTEAGVKYFVLSALSSGLLLYGCSLIYGFSNSTNFVLIAENLNSNNYGLT
;
A
#
# COMPACT_ATOMS: atom_id res chain seq x y z
N MET A 1 20.19 16.21 -0.97
CA MET A 1 19.73 15.43 -2.14
C MET A 1 19.86 13.91 -1.94
N THR A 2 20.54 13.43 -0.91
CA THR A 2 20.83 12.00 -0.68
C THR A 2 19.67 11.18 -0.08
N ASN A 3 18.63 11.84 0.43
CA ASN A 3 17.57 11.12 1.17
C ASN A 3 16.43 10.60 0.28
N LEU A 4 16.31 11.07 -0.97
CA LEU A 4 15.29 10.56 -1.92
C LEU A 4 15.56 9.12 -2.37
N ASN A 5 16.81 8.68 -2.28
CA ASN A 5 17.19 7.32 -2.64
C ASN A 5 16.49 6.25 -1.78
N LEU A 6 16.11 6.61 -0.56
CA LEU A 6 15.46 5.69 0.38
C LEU A 6 13.97 5.41 0.07
N ILE A 7 13.32 6.31 -0.68
CA ILE A 7 11.94 6.14 -1.17
C ILE A 7 11.93 5.55 -2.59
N PHE A 8 13.11 5.26 -3.13
CA PHE A 8 13.22 4.77 -4.51
C PHE A 8 12.39 3.51 -4.79
N PRO A 9 12.26 2.53 -3.87
CA PRO A 9 11.42 1.35 -4.09
C PRO A 9 9.93 1.70 -4.29
N GLU A 10 9.37 2.62 -3.50
CA GLU A 10 7.97 3.05 -3.61
C GLU A 10 7.73 3.86 -4.89
N ILE A 11 8.65 4.77 -5.21
CA ILE A 11 8.60 5.53 -6.47
C ILE A 11 8.70 4.57 -7.66
N PHE A 12 9.59 3.59 -7.60
CA PHE A 12 9.74 2.61 -8.66
C PHE A 12 8.45 1.79 -8.86
N ILE A 13 7.81 1.29 -7.79
CA ILE A 13 6.55 0.55 -7.89
C ILE A 13 5.44 1.45 -8.45
N SER A 14 5.32 2.71 -8.02
CA SER A 14 4.31 3.64 -8.54
C SER A 14 4.48 3.90 -10.03
N LEU A 15 5.71 4.10 -10.50
CA LEU A 15 6.02 4.24 -11.93
C LEU A 15 5.77 2.93 -12.70
N ALA A 16 6.10 1.79 -12.11
CA ALA A 16 5.83 0.49 -12.71
C ALA A 16 4.33 0.26 -12.91
N ILE A 17 3.47 0.63 -11.94
CA ILE A 17 2.00 0.58 -12.06
C ILE A 17 1.53 1.38 -13.27
N MET A 18 1.97 2.64 -13.39
CA MET A 18 1.62 3.51 -14.52
C MET A 18 2.09 2.92 -15.87
N PHE A 19 3.33 2.45 -15.91
CA PHE A 19 3.89 1.83 -17.10
C PHE A 19 3.14 0.56 -17.53
N LEU A 20 2.81 -0.33 -16.59
CA LEU A 20 2.08 -1.57 -16.84
C LEU A 20 0.67 -1.30 -17.36
N LEU A 21 -0.02 -0.27 -16.86
CA LEU A 21 -1.32 0.15 -17.36
C LEU A 21 -1.22 0.63 -18.81
N ILE A 22 -0.24 1.46 -19.15
CA ILE A 22 -0.01 1.94 -20.51
C ILE A 22 0.25 0.76 -21.46
N VAL A 23 1.18 -0.13 -21.10
CA VAL A 23 1.49 -1.32 -21.92
C VAL A 23 0.26 -2.20 -22.09
N GLY A 24 -0.58 -2.33 -21.06
CA GLY A 24 -1.81 -3.10 -21.10
C GLY A 24 -2.84 -2.58 -22.09
N VAL A 25 -2.96 -1.26 -22.21
CA VAL A 25 -3.89 -0.63 -23.15
C VAL A 25 -3.43 -0.79 -24.62
N PHE A 26 -2.13 -0.63 -24.87
CA PHE A 26 -1.62 -0.66 -26.25
C PHE A 26 -1.46 -2.08 -26.83
N LYS A 27 -1.26 -3.09 -26.00
CA LYS A 27 -0.97 -4.45 -26.46
C LYS A 27 -2.14 -5.41 -26.22
N LYS A 28 -2.89 -5.75 -27.24
CA LYS A 28 -3.94 -6.78 -27.19
C LYS A 28 -3.35 -8.15 -26.79
N ASN A 29 -3.98 -8.87 -25.87
CA ASN A 29 -3.55 -10.18 -25.31
C ASN A 29 -2.23 -10.13 -24.49
N SER A 30 -2.02 -9.06 -23.74
CA SER A 30 -0.81 -8.87 -22.93
C SER A 30 -0.92 -9.37 -21.47
N SER A 31 -2.02 -10.02 -21.10
CA SER A 31 -2.28 -10.38 -19.70
C SER A 31 -1.17 -11.23 -19.05
N ASN A 32 -0.68 -12.27 -19.75
CA ASN A 32 0.45 -13.08 -19.28
C ASN A 32 1.76 -12.29 -19.23
N LEU A 33 1.97 -11.40 -20.18
CA LEU A 33 3.17 -10.56 -20.20
C LEU A 33 3.17 -9.58 -19.02
N ILE A 34 2.04 -8.92 -18.77
CA ILE A 34 1.88 -8.00 -17.65
C ILE A 34 2.05 -8.74 -16.34
N TYR A 35 1.49 -9.93 -16.22
CA TYR A 35 1.65 -10.77 -15.03
C TYR A 35 3.13 -11.07 -14.72
N ASN A 36 3.91 -11.45 -15.73
CA ASN A 36 5.34 -11.69 -15.57
C ASN A 36 6.11 -10.39 -15.26
N LEU A 37 5.75 -9.28 -15.91
CA LEU A 37 6.38 -7.98 -15.64
C LEU A 37 6.10 -7.48 -14.22
N THR A 38 4.92 -7.77 -13.65
CA THR A 38 4.64 -7.43 -12.25
C THR A 38 5.52 -8.23 -11.29
N ILE A 39 5.74 -9.50 -11.53
CA ILE A 39 6.67 -10.30 -10.70
C ILE A 39 8.09 -9.74 -10.80
N ILE A 40 8.54 -9.39 -12.00
CA ILE A 40 9.85 -8.78 -12.22
C ILE A 40 9.95 -7.43 -11.49
N SER A 41 8.91 -6.59 -11.54
CA SER A 41 8.90 -5.31 -10.84
C SER A 41 9.00 -5.47 -9.31
N LEU A 42 8.34 -6.49 -8.73
CA LEU A 42 8.44 -6.81 -7.31
C LEU A 42 9.86 -7.29 -6.94
N LEU A 43 10.48 -8.12 -7.77
CA LEU A 43 11.87 -8.56 -7.57
C LEU A 43 12.87 -7.40 -7.64
N ILE A 44 12.68 -6.47 -8.58
CA ILE A 44 13.53 -5.27 -8.68
C ILE A 44 13.32 -4.38 -7.45
N ALA A 45 12.09 -4.16 -7.01
CA ALA A 45 11.79 -3.38 -5.80
C ALA A 45 12.45 -4.00 -4.56
N LEU A 46 12.42 -5.32 -4.43
CA LEU A 46 13.08 -6.05 -3.37
C LEU A 46 14.61 -5.87 -3.43
N ALA A 47 15.23 -5.98 -4.61
CA ALA A 47 16.65 -5.76 -4.80
C ALA A 47 17.06 -4.32 -4.46
N LEU A 48 16.20 -3.32 -4.76
CA LEU A 48 16.45 -1.92 -4.41
C LEU A 48 16.50 -1.71 -2.89
N ILE A 49 15.64 -2.39 -2.12
CA ILE A 49 15.69 -2.30 -0.65
C ILE A 49 17.01 -2.87 -0.11
N PHE A 50 17.49 -3.99 -0.64
CA PHE A 50 18.76 -4.59 -0.19
C PHE A 50 20.00 -3.74 -0.51
N ASN A 51 19.95 -2.91 -1.55
CA ASN A 51 21.07 -2.04 -1.90
C ASN A 51 21.28 -0.85 -0.94
N TYR A 52 20.31 -0.56 -0.08
CA TYR A 52 20.39 0.55 0.88
C TYR A 52 20.32 -0.01 2.31
N PRO A 53 21.44 -0.52 2.88
CA PRO A 53 21.50 -0.95 4.27
C PRO A 53 21.23 0.27 5.16
N ILE A 54 20.29 0.13 6.08
CA ILE A 54 19.92 1.18 7.03
C ILE A 54 20.79 1.05 8.25
N GLU A 55 21.77 1.94 8.38
CA GLU A 55 22.61 2.03 9.58
C GLU A 55 22.02 3.01 10.62
N THR A 56 21.13 3.91 10.20
CA THR A 56 20.54 4.96 11.07
C THR A 56 19.09 5.19 10.75
N GLU A 57 18.32 5.61 11.76
CA GLU A 57 16.95 6.09 11.57
C GLU A 57 16.95 7.37 10.74
N LEU A 58 16.20 7.39 9.66
CA LEU A 58 16.09 8.55 8.76
C LEU A 58 14.62 8.96 8.64
N SER A 59 14.38 10.23 8.87
CA SER A 59 13.07 10.85 8.65
C SER A 59 13.09 11.73 7.39
N LEU A 60 11.98 11.74 6.67
CA LEU A 60 11.77 12.47 5.42
C LEU A 60 10.46 13.23 5.46
N PHE A 61 10.33 14.26 4.61
CA PHE A 61 9.10 15.06 4.48
C PHE A 61 8.63 15.63 5.83
N ASN A 62 9.47 16.41 6.49
CA ASN A 62 9.16 16.99 7.81
C ASN A 62 8.74 15.92 8.84
N GLU A 63 9.48 14.80 8.86
CA GLU A 63 9.23 13.67 9.77
C GLU A 63 7.93 12.88 9.52
N SER A 64 7.21 13.15 8.44
CA SER A 64 5.98 12.40 8.12
C SER A 64 6.26 10.98 7.63
N TYR A 65 7.48 10.69 7.19
CA TYR A 65 7.91 9.39 6.67
C TYR A 65 9.18 8.95 7.35
N LYS A 66 9.15 7.80 8.02
CA LYS A 66 10.28 7.25 8.79
C LYS A 66 10.76 5.95 8.18
N ILE A 67 12.07 5.82 8.03
CA ILE A 67 12.72 4.59 7.60
C ILE A 67 13.63 4.14 8.73
N ASP A 68 13.32 2.98 9.30
CA ASP A 68 14.06 2.32 10.34
C ASP A 68 14.22 0.83 10.01
N TYR A 69 14.93 0.10 10.86
CA TYR A 69 15.16 -1.33 10.68
C TYR A 69 13.84 -2.12 10.61
N LEU A 70 12.87 -1.77 11.45
CA LEU A 70 11.57 -2.44 11.50
C LEU A 70 10.76 -2.19 10.22
N SER A 71 10.70 -0.94 9.75
CA SER A 71 9.99 -0.61 8.51
C SER A 71 10.60 -1.32 7.29
N THR A 72 11.93 -1.40 7.23
CA THR A 72 12.62 -2.11 6.15
C THR A 72 12.33 -3.60 6.19
N PHE A 73 12.41 -4.23 7.37
CA PHE A 73 12.09 -5.64 7.52
C PHE A 73 10.64 -5.93 7.09
N MET A 74 9.68 -5.10 7.52
CA MET A 74 8.28 -5.25 7.15
C MET A 74 8.04 -5.04 5.64
N LYS A 75 8.74 -4.11 5.00
CA LYS A 75 8.68 -3.91 3.54
C LYS A 75 9.21 -5.12 2.78
N ILE A 76 10.32 -5.70 3.21
CA ILE A 76 10.84 -6.94 2.62
C ILE A 76 9.82 -8.06 2.74
N LEU A 77 9.20 -8.21 3.91
CA LEU A 77 8.19 -9.24 4.15
C LEU A 77 6.95 -9.04 3.26
N THR A 78 6.48 -7.81 3.09
CA THR A 78 5.35 -7.50 2.19
C THR A 78 5.68 -7.77 0.72
N LEU A 79 6.87 -7.45 0.25
CA LEU A 79 7.29 -7.74 -1.12
C LEU A 79 7.43 -9.25 -1.36
N VAL A 80 8.06 -9.97 -0.44
CA VAL A 80 8.20 -11.44 -0.53
C VAL A 80 6.82 -12.11 -0.52
N SER A 81 5.92 -11.70 0.36
CA SER A 81 4.55 -12.23 0.39
C SER A 81 3.79 -11.92 -0.89
N GLY A 82 3.94 -10.71 -1.46
CA GLY A 82 3.37 -10.32 -2.74
C GLY A 82 3.85 -11.20 -3.90
N ILE A 83 5.15 -11.47 -3.98
CA ILE A 83 5.73 -12.39 -4.98
C ILE A 83 5.14 -13.80 -4.80
N PHE A 84 5.05 -14.29 -3.56
CA PHE A 84 4.51 -15.60 -3.27
C PHE A 84 3.03 -15.72 -3.68
N VAL A 85 2.22 -14.70 -3.38
CA VAL A 85 0.80 -14.63 -3.81
C VAL A 85 0.71 -14.65 -5.33
N MET A 86 1.53 -13.88 -6.04
CA MET A 86 1.54 -13.87 -7.51
C MET A 86 1.92 -15.26 -8.07
N LEU A 87 2.91 -15.93 -7.52
CA LEU A 87 3.33 -17.25 -8.00
C LEU A 87 2.25 -18.32 -7.77
N THR A 88 1.63 -18.32 -6.60
CA THR A 88 0.60 -19.33 -6.25
C THR A 88 -0.72 -19.09 -6.97
N SER A 89 -1.14 -17.83 -7.17
CA SER A 89 -2.40 -17.49 -7.83
C SER A 89 -2.37 -17.64 -9.35
N SER A 90 -1.20 -17.77 -9.98
CA SER A 90 -1.04 -17.78 -11.44
C SER A 90 -1.92 -18.82 -12.16
N LYS A 91 -1.92 -20.06 -11.68
CA LYS A 91 -2.71 -21.16 -12.26
C LYS A 91 -4.22 -20.96 -12.04
N TYR A 92 -4.61 -20.52 -10.84
CA TYR A 92 -6.00 -20.29 -10.51
C TYR A 92 -6.62 -19.19 -11.39
N VAL A 93 -5.92 -18.07 -11.56
CA VAL A 93 -6.39 -16.93 -12.34
C VAL A 93 -6.51 -17.27 -13.83
N GLN A 94 -5.65 -18.14 -14.36
CA GLN A 94 -5.74 -18.65 -15.73
C GLN A 94 -6.94 -19.59 -15.94
N ILE A 95 -7.14 -20.56 -15.03
CA ILE A 95 -8.23 -21.55 -15.11
C ILE A 95 -9.61 -20.87 -15.02
N THR A 96 -9.75 -19.90 -14.12
CA THR A 96 -10.99 -19.16 -13.91
C THR A 96 -11.25 -18.09 -14.97
N LYS A 97 -10.33 -17.91 -15.95
CA LYS A 97 -10.38 -16.88 -16.99
C LYS A 97 -10.52 -15.45 -16.45
N ILE A 98 -10.10 -15.24 -15.21
CA ILE A 98 -10.09 -13.93 -14.53
C ILE A 98 -8.80 -13.16 -14.86
N LEU A 99 -7.90 -13.74 -15.64
CA LEU A 99 -6.64 -13.12 -16.03
C LEU A 99 -6.88 -11.91 -16.94
N LYS A 100 -7.19 -10.79 -16.33
CA LYS A 100 -7.25 -9.47 -16.98
C LYS A 100 -6.01 -8.67 -16.60
N ILE A 101 -5.72 -7.65 -17.38
CA ILE A 101 -4.57 -6.76 -17.20
C ILE A 101 -4.61 -6.04 -15.84
N GLU A 102 -5.81 -5.73 -15.38
CA GLU A 102 -6.04 -4.98 -14.14
C GLU A 102 -5.71 -5.77 -12.87
N TYR A 103 -5.84 -7.12 -12.89
CA TYR A 103 -5.61 -7.96 -11.71
C TYR A 103 -4.22 -7.79 -11.09
N PRO A 104 -3.11 -7.99 -11.84
CA PRO A 104 -1.77 -7.81 -11.28
C PRO A 104 -1.46 -6.36 -10.92
N VAL A 105 -2.03 -5.39 -11.62
CA VAL A 105 -1.85 -3.97 -11.32
C VAL A 105 -2.52 -3.58 -10.00
N LEU A 106 -3.72 -4.09 -9.72
CA LEU A 106 -4.39 -3.89 -8.44
C LEU A 106 -3.61 -4.50 -7.28
N LEU A 107 -3.02 -5.68 -7.46
CA LEU A 107 -2.14 -6.29 -6.46
C LEU A 107 -0.92 -5.42 -6.18
N LEU A 108 -0.25 -4.88 -7.22
CA LEU A 108 0.85 -3.93 -7.03
C LEU A 108 0.41 -2.67 -6.27
N SER A 109 -0.77 -2.14 -6.58
CA SER A 109 -1.31 -0.96 -5.91
C SER A 109 -1.56 -1.23 -4.41
N SER A 110 -2.05 -2.42 -4.06
CA SER A 110 -2.23 -2.79 -2.66
C SER A 110 -0.90 -2.94 -1.92
N ILE A 111 0.12 -3.52 -2.57
CA ILE A 111 1.47 -3.64 -2.00
C ILE A 111 2.10 -2.25 -1.79
N LEU A 112 1.93 -1.34 -2.74
CA LEU A 112 2.40 0.05 -2.61
C LEU A 112 1.74 0.73 -1.40
N GLY A 113 0.42 0.57 -1.22
CA GLY A 113 -0.30 1.10 -0.07
C GLY A 113 0.24 0.56 1.26
N MET A 114 0.53 -0.75 1.35
CA MET A 114 1.17 -1.36 2.52
C MET A 114 2.56 -0.79 2.78
N MET A 115 3.40 -0.59 1.76
CA MET A 115 4.75 -0.03 1.93
C MET A 115 4.71 1.41 2.45
N VAL A 116 3.79 2.23 1.93
CA VAL A 116 3.59 3.60 2.40
C VAL A 116 3.11 3.62 3.86
N MET A 117 2.15 2.77 4.20
CA MET A 117 1.62 2.64 5.57
C MET A 117 2.70 2.23 6.57
N ILE A 118 3.57 1.28 6.23
CA ILE A 118 4.65 0.76 7.08
C ILE A 118 5.66 1.86 7.46
N SER A 119 5.94 2.79 6.54
CA SER A 119 6.89 3.88 6.77
C SER A 119 6.24 5.19 7.20
N SER A 120 4.94 5.21 7.41
CA SER A 120 4.24 6.41 7.86
C SER A 120 4.61 6.75 9.31
N ASN A 121 4.93 8.01 9.57
CA ASN A 121 5.11 8.58 10.90
C ASN A 121 4.10 9.71 11.18
N ASP A 122 3.04 9.75 10.37
CA ASP A 122 2.00 10.76 10.37
C ASP A 122 0.64 10.10 10.16
N LEU A 123 -0.40 10.54 10.90
CA LEU A 123 -1.76 10.01 10.83
C LEU A 123 -2.35 10.08 9.43
N ILE A 124 -2.09 11.17 8.69
CA ILE A 124 -2.63 11.36 7.34
C ILE A 124 -1.94 10.43 6.36
N VAL A 125 -0.61 10.31 6.43
CA VAL A 125 0.16 9.39 5.56
C VAL A 125 -0.24 7.94 5.83
N PHE A 126 -0.41 7.56 7.10
CA PHE A 126 -0.92 6.25 7.48
C PHE A 126 -2.30 5.97 6.88
N TYR A 127 -3.24 6.92 7.03
CA TYR A 127 -4.59 6.81 6.48
C TYR A 127 -4.58 6.66 4.95
N MET A 128 -3.77 7.46 4.24
CA MET A 128 -3.67 7.40 2.78
C MET A 128 -3.11 6.07 2.29
N GLY A 129 -2.10 5.50 2.99
CA GLY A 129 -1.56 4.18 2.67
C GLY A 129 -2.61 3.07 2.86
N LEU A 130 -3.38 3.14 3.95
CA LEU A 130 -4.46 2.20 4.25
C LEU A 130 -5.57 2.28 3.19
N GLU A 131 -5.98 3.48 2.78
CA GLU A 131 -7.01 3.66 1.75
C GLU A 131 -6.55 3.16 0.38
N LEU A 132 -5.31 3.43 -0.01
CA LEU A 132 -4.76 2.93 -1.28
C LEU A 132 -4.77 1.40 -1.34
N GLN A 133 -4.39 0.74 -0.25
CA GLN A 133 -4.45 -0.72 -0.13
C GLN A 133 -5.88 -1.24 -0.22
N SER A 134 -6.78 -0.68 0.58
CA SER A 134 -8.15 -1.17 0.71
C SER A 134 -8.98 -0.97 -0.57
N LEU A 135 -8.83 0.19 -1.26
CA LEU A 135 -9.49 0.42 -2.55
C LEU A 135 -9.11 -0.64 -3.59
N ALA A 136 -7.84 -1.02 -3.66
CA ALA A 136 -7.40 -2.10 -4.55
C ALA A 136 -8.06 -3.44 -4.20
N LEU A 137 -8.17 -3.76 -2.90
CA LEU A 137 -8.77 -5.01 -2.43
C LEU A 137 -10.29 -5.08 -2.66
N TYR A 138 -11.02 -3.95 -2.58
CA TYR A 138 -12.47 -3.94 -2.89
C TYR A 138 -12.72 -4.32 -4.34
N VAL A 139 -11.92 -3.77 -5.26
CA VAL A 139 -12.02 -4.09 -6.68
C VAL A 139 -11.63 -5.54 -6.93
N LEU A 140 -10.61 -6.07 -6.25
CA LEU A 140 -10.21 -7.48 -6.36
C LEU A 140 -11.31 -8.43 -5.85
N ALA A 141 -12.03 -8.09 -4.77
CA ALA A 141 -13.13 -8.89 -4.26
C ALA A 141 -14.29 -8.98 -5.26
N SER A 142 -14.58 -7.91 -6.00
CA SER A 142 -15.63 -7.84 -7.03
C SER A 142 -15.12 -8.12 -8.45
N PHE A 143 -13.93 -8.70 -8.59
CA PHE A 143 -13.25 -8.79 -9.87
C PHE A 143 -13.98 -9.64 -10.91
N ASN A 144 -14.64 -10.72 -10.48
CA ASN A 144 -15.49 -11.55 -11.34
C ASN A 144 -16.91 -10.95 -11.45
N ARG A 145 -17.08 -9.97 -12.34
CA ARG A 145 -18.32 -9.19 -12.52
C ARG A 145 -19.52 -10.03 -12.94
N GLU A 146 -19.31 -11.18 -13.55
CA GLU A 146 -20.37 -12.09 -14.01
C GLU A 146 -20.90 -12.97 -12.87
N ASN A 147 -20.18 -13.08 -11.76
CA ASN A 147 -20.58 -13.85 -10.59
C ASN A 147 -21.27 -12.95 -9.57
N LEU A 148 -22.54 -13.23 -9.30
CA LEU A 148 -23.39 -12.45 -8.40
C LEU A 148 -22.83 -12.45 -6.96
N LEU A 149 -22.22 -13.55 -6.50
CA LEU A 149 -21.59 -13.65 -5.18
C LEU A 149 -20.33 -12.75 -5.08
N SER A 150 -19.56 -12.65 -6.15
CA SER A 150 -18.38 -11.78 -6.19
C SER A 150 -18.76 -10.29 -6.14
N THR A 151 -19.77 -9.90 -6.92
CA THR A 151 -20.25 -8.50 -6.91
C THR A 151 -20.89 -8.13 -5.58
N GLU A 152 -21.67 -9.03 -4.98
CA GLU A 152 -22.25 -8.85 -3.65
C GLU A 152 -21.16 -8.71 -2.57
N ALA A 153 -20.13 -9.56 -2.61
CA ALA A 153 -19.01 -9.50 -1.69
C ALA A 153 -18.25 -8.16 -1.82
N GLY A 154 -17.99 -7.70 -3.04
CA GLY A 154 -17.32 -6.41 -3.28
C GLY A 154 -18.13 -5.23 -2.77
N VAL A 155 -19.44 -5.19 -3.01
CA VAL A 155 -20.32 -4.11 -2.50
C VAL A 155 -20.34 -4.11 -0.97
N LYS A 156 -20.53 -5.26 -0.33
CA LYS A 156 -20.51 -5.37 1.14
C LYS A 156 -19.19 -4.92 1.72
N TYR A 157 -18.07 -5.35 1.12
CA TYR A 157 -16.75 -4.98 1.57
C TYR A 157 -16.54 -3.45 1.44
N PHE A 158 -16.87 -2.86 0.29
CA PHE A 158 -16.74 -1.43 0.07
C PHE A 158 -17.58 -0.60 1.05
N VAL A 159 -18.85 -0.92 1.24
CA VAL A 159 -19.75 -0.15 2.13
C VAL A 159 -19.28 -0.22 3.59
N LEU A 160 -18.92 -1.43 4.09
CA LEU A 160 -18.45 -1.57 5.46
C LEU A 160 -17.11 -0.87 5.69
N SER A 161 -16.22 -0.97 4.71
CA SER A 161 -14.91 -0.32 4.81
C SER A 161 -15.01 1.21 4.67
N ALA A 162 -15.88 1.73 3.80
CA ALA A 162 -16.10 3.16 3.70
C ALA A 162 -16.64 3.77 5.02
N LEU A 163 -17.52 3.01 5.72
CA LEU A 163 -17.96 3.41 7.06
C LEU A 163 -16.80 3.36 8.07
N SER A 164 -16.00 2.30 8.04
CA SER A 164 -14.86 2.12 8.94
C SER A 164 -13.79 3.21 8.74
N SER A 165 -13.47 3.52 7.48
CA SER A 165 -12.49 4.56 7.16
C SER A 165 -12.97 5.96 7.53
N GLY A 166 -14.26 6.23 7.37
CA GLY A 166 -14.87 7.47 7.87
C GLY A 166 -14.78 7.63 9.39
N LEU A 167 -15.00 6.54 10.14
CA LEU A 167 -14.84 6.53 11.60
C LEU A 167 -13.36 6.71 12.00
N LEU A 168 -12.44 6.07 11.28
CA LEU A 168 -11.01 6.23 11.51
C LEU A 168 -10.57 7.67 11.26
N LEU A 169 -11.01 8.29 10.15
CA LEU A 169 -10.68 9.68 9.85
C LEU A 169 -11.26 10.64 10.89
N TYR A 170 -12.47 10.37 11.38
CA TYR A 170 -13.06 11.11 12.49
C TYR A 170 -12.22 10.98 13.77
N GLY A 171 -11.76 9.77 14.10
CA GLY A 171 -10.84 9.55 15.22
C GLY A 171 -9.52 10.32 15.06
N CYS A 172 -8.93 10.32 13.85
CA CYS A 172 -7.73 11.11 13.55
C CYS A 172 -7.97 12.61 13.74
N SER A 173 -9.15 13.11 13.35
CA SER A 173 -9.51 14.52 13.51
C SER A 173 -9.66 14.92 14.98
N LEU A 174 -10.17 14.03 15.84
CA LEU A 174 -10.25 14.25 17.28
C LEU A 174 -8.85 14.29 17.90
N ILE A 175 -7.98 13.33 17.56
CA ILE A 175 -6.58 13.32 18.02
C ILE A 175 -5.89 14.62 17.62
N TYR A 176 -6.03 15.05 16.38
CA TYR A 176 -5.50 16.33 15.91
C TYR A 176 -6.05 17.52 16.70
N GLY A 177 -7.36 17.53 16.98
CA GLY A 177 -8.00 18.59 17.76
C GLY A 177 -7.43 18.74 19.19
N PHE A 178 -7.00 17.65 19.82
CA PHE A 178 -6.40 17.68 21.16
C PHE A 178 -4.88 17.87 21.14
N SER A 179 -4.18 17.31 20.15
CA SER A 179 -2.72 17.32 20.10
C SER A 179 -2.13 18.45 19.26
N ASN A 180 -2.93 19.10 18.39
CA ASN A 180 -2.50 20.07 17.38
C ASN A 180 -1.41 19.55 16.44
N SER A 181 -1.27 18.23 16.30
CA SER A 181 -0.29 17.59 15.43
C SER A 181 -0.85 16.31 14.81
N THR A 182 -0.37 15.97 13.61
CA THR A 182 -0.63 14.69 12.94
C THR A 182 0.55 13.73 13.07
N ASN A 183 1.72 14.20 13.48
CA ASN A 183 2.92 13.40 13.67
C ASN A 183 2.82 12.57 14.96
N PHE A 184 3.11 11.26 14.88
CA PHE A 184 2.95 10.34 16.01
C PHE A 184 3.82 10.70 17.21
N VAL A 185 5.06 11.18 17.00
CA VAL A 185 5.98 11.54 18.07
C VAL A 185 5.46 12.79 18.80
N LEU A 186 5.09 13.82 18.05
CA LEU A 186 4.55 15.06 18.62
C LEU A 186 3.20 14.84 19.33
N ILE A 187 2.36 13.94 18.81
CA ILE A 187 1.11 13.56 19.48
C ILE A 187 1.42 12.95 20.86
N ALA A 188 2.37 12.00 20.91
CA ALA A 188 2.75 11.36 22.16
C ALA A 188 3.32 12.35 23.18
N GLU A 189 4.16 13.29 22.76
CA GLU A 189 4.72 14.34 23.60
C GLU A 189 3.64 15.30 24.12
N ASN A 190 2.77 15.78 23.24
CA ASN A 190 1.71 16.74 23.60
C ASN A 190 0.67 16.14 24.52
N LEU A 191 0.31 14.87 24.36
CA LEU A 191 -0.60 14.17 25.25
C LEU A 191 0.01 13.90 26.63
N ASN A 192 1.32 13.68 26.70
CA ASN A 192 2.02 13.49 27.97
C ASN A 192 2.26 14.81 28.73
N SER A 193 2.51 15.90 28.02
CA SER A 193 2.78 17.23 28.62
C SER A 193 1.53 17.93 29.14
N ASN A 194 0.43 17.74 28.44
CA ASN A 194 -0.87 18.27 28.82
C ASN A 194 -1.65 17.13 29.48
N ASN A 195 -1.89 17.20 30.78
CA ASN A 195 -2.76 16.27 31.53
C ASN A 195 -4.23 16.33 31.02
N TYR A 196 -4.46 16.34 29.71
CA TYR A 196 -5.79 16.26 29.11
C TYR A 196 -6.28 14.83 29.13
N GLY A 197 -6.91 14.41 30.19
CA GLY A 197 -7.54 13.12 30.06
C GLY A 197 -8.16 12.51 31.30
N LEU A 198 -8.14 13.19 32.43
CA LEU A 198 -8.73 12.69 33.67
C LEU A 198 -9.46 13.78 34.47
N THR A 199 -10.25 14.60 33.76
CA THR A 199 -11.29 15.40 34.46
C THR A 199 -12.64 15.14 33.81
#